data_6eea2f6653d1adb181b9e13f14de9f6f
#
_entry.id   6eea2f6653d1adb181b9e13f14de9f6f
#
_cell.length_a   1.000
_cell.length_b   1.000
_cell.length_c   1.000
_cell.angle_alpha   90.00
_cell.angle_beta   90.00
_cell.angle_gamma   90.00
#
_symmetry.space_group_name_H-M   'P 1'
#
loop_
_entity.id
_entity.type
_entity.pdbx_description
1 polymer ?
#
loop_
_entity_poly.entity_id
_entity_poly.type
_entity_poly.pdbx_seq_one_letter_code
_entity_poly.pdbx_strand_id
1 'polypeptide(L)'
;TLYITMRDSYMDCPDRERAQWWGDEVNELGEAFYALSPSSHKLALKGIYELMNWQREDGVIFAPAPAGNWRKELPLQMLASVGWYGFYTQYYYSGDSSFVAGIYDRMHHYLHEVWQVDKSGLVIERDGDWSWGDWGENIDMGVLVNCWYYLALKAEKAFALQLGKTADADEIGRMMYSIGKCFDTKFWTGSAYRSPGYKGETDDRAQAMAVVSGLASADKYPALVKVLKKECHASPYMEKYVLEALFQMNEPAFALERMKQRYAKMMDYPEYTTLFEGWGIGPDGFGGGTINHAWSGGPLTLLSQKVCGIEPTSPGFRSFKVCPQMGTLTEASATVDTHFGKIEVSLKRKGKKIQATLSVPEGTTAEVIWPMAPARISIRGAIRRNM
;
A
#
# COMPACT_ATOMS: atom_id res chain seq x y z
N THR A 1 4.63 -15.87 8.46
CA THR A 1 5.69 -15.05 7.85
C THR A 1 5.94 -13.81 8.68
N LEU A 2 5.06 -12.81 8.69
CA LEU A 2 5.24 -11.52 9.36
C LEU A 2 5.78 -11.62 10.81
N TYR A 3 5.22 -12.50 11.63
CA TYR A 3 5.66 -12.65 13.03
C TYR A 3 7.14 -13.06 13.17
N ILE A 4 7.67 -13.81 12.21
CA ILE A 4 9.06 -14.26 12.21
C ILE A 4 10.01 -13.13 11.77
N THR A 5 9.54 -12.23 10.91
CA THR A 5 10.30 -11.07 10.43
C THR A 5 10.24 -9.86 11.38
N MET A 6 9.45 -9.96 12.46
CA MET A 6 9.38 -8.93 13.50
C MET A 6 10.33 -9.28 14.66
N ARG A 7 11.30 -8.42 14.93
CA ARG A 7 12.25 -8.52 16.05
C ARG A 7 12.30 -7.18 16.79
N ASP A 8 13.44 -6.54 16.81
CA ASP A 8 13.63 -5.16 17.23
C ASP A 8 13.33 -4.15 16.11
N SER A 9 13.12 -4.63 14.88
CA SER A 9 12.60 -3.92 13.72
C SER A 9 11.74 -4.89 12.88
N TYR A 10 11.00 -4.37 11.92
CA TYR A 10 10.55 -5.17 10.79
C TYR A 10 11.77 -5.53 9.94
N MET A 11 11.77 -6.72 9.36
CA MET A 11 12.88 -7.22 8.54
C MET A 11 12.35 -7.82 7.25
N ASP A 12 13.09 -7.64 6.17
CA ASP A 12 12.82 -8.27 4.88
C ASP A 12 12.68 -9.79 5.00
N CYS A 13 13.68 -10.43 5.57
CA CYS A 13 13.73 -11.87 5.76
C CYS A 13 14.56 -12.26 7.00
N PRO A 14 14.39 -13.47 7.57
CA PRO A 14 15.16 -13.91 8.73
C PRO A 14 16.47 -14.63 8.37
N ASP A 15 16.73 -14.92 7.10
CA ASP A 15 17.76 -15.88 6.66
C ASP A 15 18.90 -15.27 5.81
N ARG A 16 18.74 -14.08 5.25
CA ARG A 16 19.76 -13.43 4.41
C ARG A 16 20.23 -12.12 5.04
N GLU A 17 19.60 -10.97 4.68
CA GLU A 17 19.99 -9.65 5.17
C GLU A 17 19.59 -9.44 6.62
N ARG A 18 18.40 -9.86 7.02
CA ARG A 18 17.80 -9.63 8.34
C ARG A 18 17.80 -8.14 8.68
N ALA A 19 17.42 -7.32 7.72
CA ALA A 19 17.58 -5.88 7.76
C ALA A 19 16.24 -5.17 7.58
N GLN A 20 16.14 -3.96 8.15
CA GLN A 20 14.94 -3.13 8.03
C GLN A 20 14.93 -2.44 6.66
N TRP A 21 14.46 -3.17 5.66
CA TRP A 21 14.16 -2.60 4.35
C TRP A 21 12.80 -1.92 4.38
N TRP A 22 12.81 -0.60 4.22
CA TRP A 22 11.56 0.17 4.30
C TRP A 22 10.62 -0.06 3.11
N GLY A 23 11.13 -0.48 1.97
CA GLY A 23 10.28 -0.95 0.88
C GLY A 23 9.42 -2.14 1.28
N ASP A 24 9.99 -3.08 2.03
CA ASP A 24 9.31 -4.24 2.61
C ASP A 24 8.32 -3.82 3.70
N GLU A 25 8.78 -2.99 4.63
CA GLU A 25 8.00 -2.50 5.76
C GLU A 25 6.70 -1.82 5.32
N VAL A 26 6.68 -1.16 4.17
CA VAL A 26 5.47 -0.54 3.59
C VAL A 26 4.32 -1.54 3.44
N ASN A 27 4.59 -2.78 3.03
CA ASN A 27 3.57 -3.83 2.95
C ASN A 27 3.31 -4.47 4.32
N GLU A 28 4.36 -4.72 5.11
CA GLU A 28 4.28 -5.31 6.45
C GLU A 28 3.44 -4.47 7.41
N LEU A 29 3.47 -3.13 7.29
CA LEU A 29 2.61 -2.23 8.05
C LEU A 29 1.13 -2.54 7.86
N GLY A 30 0.68 -2.68 6.62
CA GLY A 30 -0.71 -3.02 6.31
C GLY A 30 -1.12 -4.36 6.93
N GLU A 31 -0.24 -5.35 6.88
CA GLU A 31 -0.45 -6.66 7.48
C GLU A 31 -0.55 -6.57 9.00
N ALA A 32 0.39 -5.86 9.63
CA ALA A 32 0.44 -5.70 11.08
C ALA A 32 -0.81 -4.99 11.62
N PHE A 33 -1.27 -3.94 10.95
CA PHE A 33 -2.47 -3.20 11.36
C PHE A 33 -3.75 -4.03 11.30
N TYR A 34 -3.81 -5.03 10.42
CA TYR A 34 -4.98 -5.89 10.28
C TYR A 34 -4.88 -7.22 11.03
N ALA A 35 -3.69 -7.73 11.31
CA ALA A 35 -3.50 -9.05 11.90
C ALA A 35 -2.98 -9.05 13.34
N LEU A 36 -2.37 -7.97 13.79
CA LEU A 36 -1.69 -7.91 15.09
C LEU A 36 -2.37 -6.92 16.04
N SER A 37 -2.00 -6.99 17.31
CA SER A 37 -2.47 -6.02 18.31
C SER A 37 -1.81 -4.64 18.12
N PRO A 38 -2.42 -3.56 18.66
CA PRO A 38 -1.86 -2.20 18.57
C PRO A 38 -0.45 -2.03 19.15
N SER A 39 0.05 -3.00 19.93
CA SER A 39 1.44 -2.97 20.42
C SER A 39 2.47 -3.06 19.28
N SER A 40 2.13 -3.67 18.14
CA SER A 40 2.99 -3.74 16.96
C SER A 40 3.26 -2.37 16.31
N HIS A 41 2.36 -1.40 16.51
CA HIS A 41 2.51 -0.05 15.97
C HIS A 41 3.74 0.68 16.51
N LYS A 42 4.24 0.30 17.70
CA LYS A 42 5.46 0.86 18.28
C LYS A 42 6.71 0.50 17.48
N LEU A 43 6.71 -0.68 16.87
CA LEU A 43 7.82 -1.13 16.03
C LEU A 43 7.91 -0.28 14.76
N ALA A 44 6.78 -0.04 14.11
CA ALA A 44 6.69 0.84 12.95
C ALA A 44 7.12 2.28 13.27
N LEU A 45 6.66 2.81 14.41
CA LEU A 45 7.05 4.15 14.87
C LEU A 45 8.57 4.25 15.09
N LYS A 46 9.19 3.21 15.70
CA LYS A 46 10.64 3.13 15.85
C LYS A 46 11.34 3.16 14.49
N GLY A 47 10.87 2.37 13.54
CA GLY A 47 11.42 2.30 12.18
C GLY A 47 11.37 3.64 11.45
N ILE A 48 10.28 4.42 11.58
CA ILE A 48 10.17 5.78 11.02
C ILE A 48 11.30 6.68 11.54
N TYR A 49 11.53 6.69 12.86
CA TYR A 49 12.60 7.49 13.45
C TYR A 49 13.98 7.01 13.01
N GLU A 50 14.18 5.70 12.90
CA GLU A 50 15.44 5.14 12.41
C GLU A 50 15.70 5.57 10.98
N LEU A 51 14.75 5.39 10.06
CA LEU A 51 14.90 5.80 8.65
C LEU A 51 15.25 7.29 8.55
N MET A 52 14.50 8.15 9.23
CA MET A 52 14.68 9.60 9.13
C MET A 52 15.95 10.08 9.83
N ASN A 53 16.38 9.44 10.94
CA ASN A 53 17.61 9.81 11.63
C ASN A 53 18.87 9.40 10.86
N TRP A 54 18.76 8.45 9.94
CA TRP A 54 19.85 8.03 9.06
C TRP A 54 19.87 8.79 7.73
N GLN A 55 18.97 9.76 7.51
CA GLN A 55 19.01 10.62 6.33
C GLN A 55 20.38 11.26 6.16
N ARG A 56 20.92 11.22 4.94
CA ARG A 56 22.25 11.75 4.60
C ARG A 56 22.27 13.28 4.65
N GLU A 57 23.46 13.86 4.71
CA GLU A 57 23.65 15.34 4.68
C GLU A 57 23.12 15.97 3.39
N ASP A 58 23.17 15.23 2.26
CA ASP A 58 22.61 15.65 0.98
C ASP A 58 21.07 15.50 0.91
N GLY A 59 20.42 15.15 1.99
CA GLY A 59 18.97 14.96 2.09
C GLY A 59 18.45 13.61 1.61
N VAL A 60 19.30 12.76 1.05
CA VAL A 60 18.90 11.45 0.55
C VAL A 60 18.54 10.51 1.69
N ILE A 61 17.43 9.80 1.54
CA ILE A 61 16.99 8.70 2.40
C ILE A 61 17.40 7.39 1.73
N PHE A 62 17.80 6.40 2.49
CA PHE A 62 18.28 5.13 1.97
C PHE A 62 17.87 3.94 2.85
N ALA A 63 17.95 2.74 2.30
CA ALA A 63 17.68 1.49 3.00
C ALA A 63 18.87 0.52 2.87
N PRO A 64 19.00 -0.46 3.78
CA PRO A 64 18.26 -0.59 5.03
C PRO A 64 18.71 0.43 6.07
N ALA A 65 17.86 0.74 7.05
CA ALA A 65 18.19 1.61 8.17
C ALA A 65 17.69 1.00 9.50
N PRO A 66 18.54 0.83 10.54
CA PRO A 66 19.96 1.19 10.57
C PRO A 66 20.78 0.34 9.58
N ALA A 67 21.85 0.95 9.04
CA ALA A 67 22.68 0.31 8.03
C ALA A 67 24.01 -0.19 8.61
N GLY A 68 24.40 -1.40 8.17
CA GLY A 68 25.77 -1.87 8.29
C GLY A 68 26.65 -1.31 7.17
N ASN A 69 27.12 -2.20 6.30
CA ASN A 69 27.93 -1.86 5.12
C ASN A 69 27.12 -1.57 3.85
N TRP A 70 25.81 -1.70 3.90
CA TRP A 70 24.90 -1.43 2.78
C TRP A 70 24.16 -0.12 3.05
N ARG A 71 24.28 0.85 2.16
CA ARG A 71 23.67 2.19 2.28
C ARG A 71 23.29 2.66 0.89
N LYS A 72 22.26 2.02 0.33
CA LYS A 72 21.84 2.32 -1.02
C LYS A 72 20.49 2.99 -1.08
N GLU A 73 20.43 4.11 -1.77
CA GLU A 73 19.16 4.70 -2.15
C GLU A 73 18.49 3.82 -3.19
N LEU A 74 17.28 3.36 -2.89
CA LEU A 74 16.33 2.81 -3.83
C LEU A 74 15.20 3.83 -3.97
N PRO A 75 15.28 4.76 -4.93
CA PRO A 75 14.45 5.97 -4.93
C PRO A 75 12.95 5.68 -4.84
N LEU A 76 12.47 4.68 -5.58
CA LEU A 76 11.05 4.32 -5.62
C LEU A 76 10.58 3.74 -4.29
N GLN A 77 11.39 2.87 -3.65
CA GLN A 77 11.08 2.36 -2.32
C GLN A 77 11.05 3.48 -1.26
N MET A 78 11.93 4.48 -1.37
CA MET A 78 11.95 5.60 -0.44
C MET A 78 10.72 6.50 -0.59
N LEU A 79 10.21 6.70 -1.81
CA LEU A 79 8.92 7.37 -2.04
C LEU A 79 7.76 6.58 -1.41
N ALA A 80 7.77 5.27 -1.56
CA ALA A 80 6.77 4.41 -0.92
C ALA A 80 6.80 4.54 0.60
N SER A 81 8.01 4.56 1.19
CA SER A 81 8.27 4.63 2.63
C SER A 81 7.76 5.92 3.26
N VAL A 82 8.18 7.08 2.74
CA VAL A 82 7.72 8.38 3.27
C VAL A 82 6.27 8.70 2.87
N GLY A 83 5.72 7.96 1.92
CA GLY A 83 4.44 8.22 1.28
C GLY A 83 3.23 7.63 1.99
N TRP A 84 2.17 7.48 1.19
CA TRP A 84 0.84 7.08 1.61
C TRP A 84 0.78 5.70 2.26
N TYR A 85 1.51 4.72 1.73
CA TYR A 85 1.52 3.35 2.23
C TYR A 85 2.52 3.12 3.37
N GLY A 86 3.50 4.01 3.55
CA GLY A 86 4.46 3.98 4.64
C GLY A 86 4.05 4.88 5.81
N PHE A 87 4.66 6.05 5.93
CA PHE A 87 4.48 6.95 7.09
C PHE A 87 3.04 7.36 7.33
N TYR A 88 2.27 7.63 6.26
CA TYR A 88 0.86 7.99 6.43
C TYR A 88 0.02 6.82 6.93
N THR A 89 0.32 5.58 6.53
CA THR A 89 -0.34 4.39 7.07
C THR A 89 -0.13 4.30 8.59
N GLN A 90 1.09 4.47 9.09
CA GLN A 90 1.35 4.51 10.53
C GLN A 90 0.48 5.55 11.24
N TYR A 91 0.46 6.78 10.75
CA TYR A 91 -0.38 7.84 11.33
C TYR A 91 -1.87 7.48 11.29
N TYR A 92 -2.35 7.09 10.11
CA TYR A 92 -3.78 6.97 9.87
C TYR A 92 -4.42 5.76 10.58
N TYR A 93 -3.67 4.66 10.67
CA TYR A 93 -4.16 3.44 11.31
C TYR A 93 -3.94 3.43 12.83
N SER A 94 -2.82 3.94 13.32
CA SER A 94 -2.58 4.04 14.76
C SER A 94 -3.31 5.21 15.41
N GLY A 95 -3.55 6.30 14.69
CA GLY A 95 -4.02 7.58 15.23
C GLY A 95 -2.92 8.38 15.94
N ASP A 96 -1.68 7.88 15.95
CA ASP A 96 -0.55 8.55 16.57
C ASP A 96 0.09 9.54 15.60
N SER A 97 -0.04 10.82 15.88
CA SER A 97 0.58 11.92 15.12
C SER A 97 1.85 12.48 15.79
N SER A 98 2.29 11.91 16.90
CA SER A 98 3.38 12.48 17.72
C SER A 98 4.71 12.58 16.96
N PHE A 99 4.95 11.69 15.99
CA PHE A 99 6.18 11.67 15.21
C PHE A 99 6.20 12.70 14.07
N VAL A 100 5.03 13.16 13.62
CA VAL A 100 4.90 13.96 12.37
C VAL A 100 5.75 15.23 12.42
N ALA A 101 5.70 15.97 13.52
CA ALA A 101 6.50 17.18 13.69
C ALA A 101 8.02 16.90 13.65
N GLY A 102 8.45 15.76 14.16
CA GLY A 102 9.87 15.39 14.23
C GLY A 102 10.48 14.96 12.89
N ILE A 103 9.63 14.55 11.92
CA ILE A 103 10.11 14.07 10.61
C ILE A 103 9.80 15.00 9.45
N TYR A 104 8.82 15.91 9.61
CA TYR A 104 8.23 16.67 8.50
C TYR A 104 9.26 17.44 7.68
N ASP A 105 10.12 18.22 8.32
CA ASP A 105 11.09 19.07 7.60
C ASP A 105 12.11 18.22 6.81
N ARG A 106 12.48 17.04 7.31
CA ARG A 106 13.37 16.09 6.61
C ARG A 106 12.65 15.42 5.44
N MET A 107 11.40 15.04 5.61
CA MET A 107 10.56 14.50 4.54
C MET A 107 10.35 15.55 3.44
N HIS A 108 10.04 16.79 3.83
CA HIS A 108 9.88 17.93 2.92
C HIS A 108 11.16 18.14 2.11
N HIS A 109 12.32 18.22 2.78
CA HIS A 109 13.62 18.35 2.11
C HIS A 109 13.86 17.23 1.09
N TYR A 110 13.57 15.98 1.46
CA TYR A 110 13.72 14.84 0.53
C TYR A 110 12.82 14.99 -0.71
N LEU A 111 11.57 15.36 -0.54
CA LEU A 111 10.61 15.42 -1.64
C LEU A 111 10.79 16.64 -2.55
N HIS A 112 11.31 17.76 -2.04
CA HIS A 112 11.37 19.03 -2.78
C HIS A 112 12.78 19.41 -3.26
N GLU A 113 13.84 18.98 -2.53
CA GLU A 113 15.21 19.34 -2.87
C GLU A 113 15.96 18.18 -3.53
N VAL A 114 15.70 16.93 -3.10
CA VAL A 114 16.37 15.75 -3.66
C VAL A 114 15.69 15.31 -4.96
N TRP A 115 14.36 15.37 -5.01
CA TRP A 115 13.61 15.06 -6.23
C TRP A 115 13.44 16.29 -7.11
N GLN A 116 13.58 16.10 -8.41
CA GLN A 116 13.40 17.15 -9.40
C GLN A 116 12.15 16.89 -10.24
N VAL A 117 11.50 17.98 -10.68
CA VAL A 117 10.36 17.93 -11.59
C VAL A 117 10.73 18.59 -12.91
N ASP A 118 10.15 18.11 -14.01
CA ASP A 118 10.29 18.71 -15.32
C ASP A 118 9.38 19.96 -15.46
N LYS A 119 9.46 20.62 -16.62
CA LYS A 119 8.64 21.81 -16.92
C LYS A 119 7.13 21.56 -16.91
N SER A 120 6.70 20.29 -17.01
CA SER A 120 5.29 19.91 -16.91
C SER A 120 4.85 19.65 -15.48
N GLY A 121 5.77 19.59 -14.53
CA GLY A 121 5.54 19.26 -13.13
C GLY A 121 5.56 17.76 -12.85
N LEU A 122 5.90 16.92 -13.83
CA LEU A 122 6.12 15.49 -13.63
C LEU A 122 7.52 15.27 -13.04
N VAL A 123 7.61 14.31 -12.12
CA VAL A 123 8.89 14.01 -11.48
C VAL A 123 9.84 13.35 -12.48
N ILE A 124 11.12 13.74 -12.41
CA ILE A 124 12.19 13.16 -13.20
C ILE A 124 12.69 11.91 -12.47
N GLU A 125 12.78 10.80 -13.20
CA GLU A 125 13.35 9.57 -12.67
C GLU A 125 14.77 9.79 -12.16
N ARG A 126 15.08 9.19 -11.01
CA ARG A 126 16.40 9.19 -10.38
C ARG A 126 16.94 7.78 -10.37
N ASP A 127 18.22 7.62 -10.75
CA ASP A 127 18.88 6.32 -10.66
C ASP A 127 19.14 5.93 -9.20
N GLY A 128 19.42 6.90 -8.33
CA GLY A 128 19.89 6.65 -6.98
C GLY A 128 21.14 5.79 -6.97
N ASP A 129 21.27 4.93 -5.98
CA ASP A 129 22.31 3.90 -5.95
C ASP A 129 21.84 2.60 -6.63
N TRP A 130 20.52 2.43 -6.75
CA TRP A 130 19.89 1.31 -7.44
C TRP A 130 18.48 1.68 -7.90
N SER A 131 18.31 1.84 -9.22
CA SER A 131 16.99 2.07 -9.83
C SER A 131 16.19 0.76 -9.84
N TRP A 132 15.55 0.47 -8.70
CA TRP A 132 14.73 -0.72 -8.51
C TRP A 132 13.25 -0.34 -8.40
N GLY A 133 12.42 -0.86 -9.29
CA GLY A 133 10.98 -0.62 -9.29
C GLY A 133 10.16 -1.81 -8.82
N ASP A 134 10.68 -3.00 -9.03
CA ASP A 134 10.14 -4.30 -8.62
C ASP A 134 11.10 -5.41 -9.06
N TRP A 135 10.90 -6.65 -8.63
CA TRP A 135 11.54 -7.81 -9.24
C TRP A 135 10.85 -8.18 -10.57
N GLY A 136 11.64 -8.67 -11.52
CA GLY A 136 11.17 -9.11 -12.83
C GLY A 136 11.50 -8.14 -13.96
N GLU A 137 10.80 -8.31 -15.07
CA GLU A 137 10.99 -7.57 -16.29
C GLU A 137 9.80 -6.65 -16.58
N ASN A 138 9.88 -5.89 -17.68
CA ASN A 138 8.80 -5.04 -18.16
C ASN A 138 8.34 -3.97 -17.13
N ILE A 139 9.31 -3.30 -16.49
CA ILE A 139 9.05 -2.25 -15.50
C ILE A 139 9.02 -0.89 -16.19
N ASP A 140 7.89 -0.22 -16.19
CA ASP A 140 7.73 1.15 -16.71
C ASP A 140 7.99 2.17 -15.60
N MET A 141 9.28 2.44 -15.35
CA MET A 141 9.72 3.30 -14.24
C MET A 141 9.15 4.71 -14.32
N GLY A 142 9.03 5.29 -15.52
CA GLY A 142 8.51 6.66 -15.66
C GLY A 142 7.06 6.81 -15.19
N VAL A 143 6.20 5.82 -15.42
CA VAL A 143 4.83 5.81 -14.88
C VAL A 143 4.86 5.56 -13.38
N LEU A 144 5.62 4.54 -12.93
CA LEU A 144 5.68 4.13 -11.52
C LEU A 144 6.18 5.26 -10.62
N VAL A 145 7.27 5.92 -10.98
CA VAL A 145 7.87 6.96 -10.14
C VAL A 145 6.93 8.16 -9.95
N ASN A 146 6.17 8.53 -10.99
CA ASN A 146 5.19 9.61 -10.89
C ASN A 146 4.01 9.24 -9.98
N CYS A 147 3.55 7.98 -10.00
CA CYS A 147 2.51 7.48 -9.11
C CYS A 147 2.99 7.47 -7.64
N TRP A 148 4.18 6.98 -7.37
CA TRP A 148 4.75 6.95 -6.02
C TRP A 148 5.05 8.35 -5.49
N TYR A 149 5.58 9.24 -6.32
CA TYR A 149 5.82 10.63 -5.92
C TYR A 149 4.50 11.35 -5.60
N TYR A 150 3.46 11.14 -6.40
CA TYR A 150 2.14 11.67 -6.13
C TYR A 150 1.57 11.18 -4.80
N LEU A 151 1.75 9.90 -4.47
CA LEU A 151 1.35 9.33 -3.18
C LEU A 151 2.19 9.87 -2.01
N ALA A 152 3.47 10.16 -2.24
CA ALA A 152 4.31 10.79 -1.24
C ALA A 152 3.88 12.24 -0.96
N LEU A 153 3.61 13.03 -1.99
CA LEU A 153 3.05 14.38 -1.86
C LEU A 153 1.67 14.38 -1.16
N LYS A 154 0.85 13.37 -1.43
CA LYS A 154 -0.46 13.23 -0.76
C LYS A 154 -0.31 13.02 0.75
N ALA A 155 0.66 12.21 1.17
CA ALA A 155 0.99 12.00 2.57
C ALA A 155 1.55 13.26 3.21
N GLU A 156 2.50 13.92 2.56
CA GLU A 156 3.10 15.15 3.01
C GLU A 156 2.08 16.27 3.19
N LYS A 157 1.17 16.44 2.23
CA LYS A 157 0.07 17.41 2.34
C LYS A 157 -0.80 17.16 3.58
N ALA A 158 -1.12 15.90 3.86
CA ALA A 158 -1.88 15.54 5.05
C ALA A 158 -1.12 15.89 6.35
N PHE A 159 0.19 15.67 6.38
CA PHE A 159 1.05 16.05 7.51
C PHE A 159 1.20 17.57 7.64
N ALA A 160 1.35 18.30 6.54
CA ALA A 160 1.35 19.76 6.55
C ALA A 160 0.07 20.33 7.18
N LEU A 161 -1.09 19.82 6.78
CA LEU A 161 -2.38 20.20 7.35
C LEU A 161 -2.47 19.84 8.85
N GLN A 162 -1.99 18.66 9.24
CA GLN A 162 -1.95 18.23 10.64
C GLN A 162 -1.10 19.17 11.51
N LEU A 163 -0.02 19.71 10.94
CA LEU A 163 0.88 20.66 11.62
C LEU A 163 0.46 22.12 11.49
N GLY A 164 -0.64 22.41 10.78
CA GLY A 164 -1.08 23.79 10.52
C GLY A 164 -0.18 24.57 9.53
N LYS A 165 0.69 23.87 8.78
CA LYS A 165 1.55 24.44 7.73
C LYS A 165 0.73 24.64 6.43
N THR A 166 -0.18 25.60 6.44
CA THR A 166 -1.14 25.81 5.33
C THR A 166 -0.46 26.24 4.03
N ALA A 167 0.60 27.04 4.11
CA ALA A 167 1.36 27.46 2.92
C ALA A 167 2.00 26.26 2.19
N ASP A 168 2.64 25.36 2.94
CA ASP A 168 3.21 24.14 2.39
C ASP A 168 2.10 23.25 1.78
N ALA A 169 0.98 23.09 2.50
CA ALA A 169 -0.15 22.30 2.00
C ALA A 169 -0.74 22.84 0.70
N ASP A 170 -0.77 24.17 0.52
CA ASP A 170 -1.22 24.82 -0.70
C ASP A 170 -0.22 24.65 -1.85
N GLU A 171 1.08 24.73 -1.57
CA GLU A 171 2.14 24.51 -2.55
C GLU A 171 2.13 23.05 -3.04
N ILE A 172 2.12 22.10 -2.12
CA ILE A 172 2.02 20.67 -2.43
C ILE A 172 0.74 20.38 -3.24
N GLY A 173 -0.37 21.03 -2.87
CA GLY A 173 -1.63 20.95 -3.61
C GLY A 173 -1.51 21.43 -5.07
N ARG A 174 -0.75 22.48 -5.33
CA ARG A 174 -0.47 22.96 -6.70
C ARG A 174 0.40 21.96 -7.47
N MET A 175 1.42 21.37 -6.84
CA MET A 175 2.24 20.32 -7.45
C MET A 175 1.41 19.10 -7.82
N MET A 176 0.59 18.59 -6.90
CA MET A 176 -0.31 17.48 -7.16
C MET A 176 -1.29 17.76 -8.30
N TYR A 177 -1.84 18.96 -8.36
CA TYR A 177 -2.72 19.39 -9.46
C TYR A 177 -1.98 19.39 -10.80
N SER A 178 -0.75 19.87 -10.83
CA SER A 178 0.10 19.89 -12.04
C SER A 178 0.37 18.49 -12.54
N ILE A 179 0.79 17.59 -11.65
CA ILE A 179 1.00 16.17 -11.96
C ILE A 179 -0.27 15.56 -12.53
N GLY A 180 -1.41 15.68 -11.82
CA GLY A 180 -2.68 15.09 -12.26
C GLY A 180 -3.13 15.58 -13.63
N LYS A 181 -2.87 16.86 -13.96
CA LYS A 181 -3.20 17.44 -15.26
C LYS A 181 -2.32 16.92 -16.39
N CYS A 182 -1.03 16.70 -16.12
CA CYS A 182 -0.05 16.33 -17.14
C CYS A 182 0.11 14.81 -17.29
N PHE A 183 -0.24 14.02 -16.29
CA PHE A 183 -0.05 12.58 -16.24
C PHE A 183 -0.70 11.86 -17.44
N ASP A 184 -1.99 12.13 -17.69
CA ASP A 184 -2.70 11.55 -18.82
C ASP A 184 -2.12 11.98 -20.16
N THR A 185 -1.78 13.25 -20.30
CA THR A 185 -1.20 13.78 -21.56
C THR A 185 0.12 13.10 -21.88
N LYS A 186 0.90 12.76 -20.88
CA LYS A 186 2.23 12.16 -21.03
C LYS A 186 2.18 10.66 -21.25
N PHE A 187 1.35 9.96 -20.47
CA PHE A 187 1.43 8.50 -20.33
C PHE A 187 0.24 7.73 -20.90
N TRP A 188 -0.96 8.35 -21.06
CA TRP A 188 -2.12 7.65 -21.56
C TRP A 188 -2.07 7.42 -23.07
N THR A 189 -2.09 6.17 -23.51
CA THR A 189 -2.02 5.78 -24.94
C THR A 189 -3.41 5.58 -25.58
N GLY A 190 -4.48 5.81 -24.83
CA GLY A 190 -5.85 5.48 -25.25
C GLY A 190 -6.33 4.10 -24.72
N SER A 191 -5.42 3.25 -24.26
CA SER A 191 -5.74 1.91 -23.73
C SER A 191 -4.95 1.50 -22.50
N ALA A 192 -3.79 2.12 -22.23
CA ALA A 192 -2.92 1.84 -21.11
C ALA A 192 -2.05 3.06 -20.80
N TYR A 193 -1.50 3.13 -19.60
CA TYR A 193 -0.42 4.05 -19.23
C TYR A 193 0.92 3.45 -19.63
N ARG A 194 1.71 4.22 -20.38
CA ARG A 194 3.03 3.83 -20.85
C ARG A 194 3.91 5.06 -20.99
N SER A 195 5.15 4.96 -20.56
CA SER A 195 6.14 6.03 -20.80
C SER A 195 6.46 6.17 -22.28
N PRO A 196 6.63 7.40 -22.78
CA PRO A 196 7.15 7.61 -24.12
C PRO A 196 8.51 6.92 -24.30
N GLY A 197 8.62 6.09 -25.34
CA GLY A 197 9.85 5.34 -25.61
C GLY A 197 10.03 4.02 -24.85
N TYR A 198 9.18 3.72 -23.89
CA TYR A 198 9.16 2.40 -23.23
C TYR A 198 8.81 1.30 -24.24
N LYS A 199 9.64 0.25 -24.31
CA LYS A 199 9.53 -0.81 -25.32
C LYS A 199 9.16 -2.20 -24.76
N GLY A 200 9.09 -2.34 -23.43
CA GLY A 200 8.65 -3.59 -22.79
C GLY A 200 7.17 -3.90 -23.04
N GLU A 201 6.70 -5.04 -22.59
CA GLU A 201 5.28 -5.35 -22.51
C GLU A 201 4.56 -4.35 -21.61
N THR A 202 3.21 -4.30 -21.67
CA THR A 202 2.48 -3.34 -20.84
C THR A 202 2.60 -3.74 -19.38
N ASP A 203 3.19 -2.89 -18.58
CA ASP A 203 3.45 -3.12 -17.16
C ASP A 203 2.14 -3.04 -16.36
N ASP A 204 1.69 -4.16 -15.77
CA ASP A 204 0.49 -4.22 -14.93
C ASP A 204 0.66 -3.43 -13.62
N ARG A 205 1.88 -3.32 -13.08
CA ARG A 205 2.20 -2.51 -11.91
C ARG A 205 1.94 -1.03 -12.15
N ALA A 206 2.37 -0.53 -13.32
CA ALA A 206 2.16 0.85 -13.73
C ALA A 206 0.66 1.20 -13.84
N GLN A 207 -0.15 0.29 -14.41
CA GLN A 207 -1.60 0.46 -14.47
C GLN A 207 -2.23 0.47 -13.09
N ALA A 208 -1.84 -0.48 -12.25
CA ALA A 208 -2.33 -0.58 -10.89
C ALA A 208 -1.99 0.67 -10.07
N MET A 209 -0.74 1.13 -10.15
CA MET A 209 -0.31 2.32 -9.42
C MET A 209 -1.01 3.60 -9.90
N ALA A 210 -1.32 3.73 -11.19
CA ALA A 210 -2.13 4.83 -11.70
C ALA A 210 -3.54 4.84 -11.08
N VAL A 211 -4.12 3.66 -10.84
CA VAL A 211 -5.45 3.52 -10.20
C VAL A 211 -5.35 3.84 -8.70
N VAL A 212 -4.46 3.19 -7.96
CA VAL A 212 -4.41 3.33 -6.49
C VAL A 212 -3.91 4.71 -6.04
N SER A 213 -3.10 5.37 -6.84
CA SER A 213 -2.72 6.77 -6.59
C SER A 213 -3.90 7.75 -6.79
N GLY A 214 -4.87 7.38 -7.62
CA GLY A 214 -5.98 8.24 -8.03
C GLY A 214 -5.67 9.11 -9.25
N LEU A 215 -4.54 8.86 -9.94
CA LEU A 215 -4.20 9.56 -11.19
C LEU A 215 -5.02 9.05 -12.38
N ALA A 216 -5.40 7.77 -12.38
CA ALA A 216 -6.31 7.24 -13.37
C ALA A 216 -7.76 7.57 -13.04
N SER A 217 -8.47 8.25 -13.95
CA SER A 217 -9.89 8.53 -13.84
C SER A 217 -10.75 7.29 -14.15
N ALA A 218 -11.96 7.25 -13.59
CA ALA A 218 -12.84 6.07 -13.65
C ALA A 218 -13.27 5.66 -15.07
N ASP A 219 -13.31 6.58 -16.01
CA ASP A 219 -13.60 6.31 -17.42
C ASP A 219 -12.56 5.39 -18.09
N LYS A 220 -11.34 5.34 -17.56
CA LYS A 220 -10.24 4.47 -18.03
C LYS A 220 -10.27 3.06 -17.44
N TYR A 221 -11.01 2.86 -16.35
CA TYR A 221 -11.05 1.57 -15.64
C TYR A 221 -11.35 0.37 -16.54
N PRO A 222 -12.32 0.44 -17.49
CA PRO A 222 -12.57 -0.71 -18.38
C PRO A 222 -11.38 -1.12 -19.25
N ALA A 223 -10.52 -0.17 -19.63
CA ALA A 223 -9.30 -0.48 -20.39
C ALA A 223 -8.22 -1.05 -19.47
N LEU A 224 -8.03 -0.45 -18.29
CA LEU A 224 -7.03 -0.89 -17.30
C LEU A 224 -7.34 -2.29 -16.77
N VAL A 225 -8.60 -2.62 -16.51
CA VAL A 225 -9.05 -3.97 -16.15
C VAL A 225 -8.64 -4.99 -17.21
N LYS A 226 -8.76 -4.66 -18.51
CA LYS A 226 -8.31 -5.58 -19.57
C LYS A 226 -6.82 -5.84 -19.52
N VAL A 227 -6.02 -4.82 -19.20
CA VAL A 227 -4.57 -4.99 -19.02
C VAL A 227 -4.30 -5.89 -17.82
N LEU A 228 -4.88 -5.58 -16.64
CA LEU A 228 -4.67 -6.37 -15.43
C LEU A 228 -5.19 -7.82 -15.52
N LYS A 229 -6.12 -8.10 -16.46
CA LYS A 229 -6.58 -9.47 -16.75
C LYS A 229 -5.62 -10.23 -17.65
N LYS A 230 -4.77 -9.55 -18.40
CA LYS A 230 -3.86 -10.14 -19.38
C LYS A 230 -2.43 -10.25 -18.86
N GLU A 231 -1.92 -9.18 -18.24
CA GLU A 231 -0.54 -9.05 -17.84
C GLU A 231 -0.33 -9.49 -16.37
N CYS A 232 0.81 -10.13 -16.09
CA CYS A 232 1.15 -10.70 -14.77
C CYS A 232 2.64 -10.53 -14.47
N HIS A 233 3.17 -9.31 -14.63
CA HIS A 233 4.59 -9.00 -14.40
C HIS A 233 4.92 -8.71 -12.94
N ALA A 234 3.93 -8.26 -12.14
CA ALA A 234 4.13 -7.90 -10.74
C ALA A 234 4.75 -9.04 -9.92
N SER A 235 5.78 -8.74 -9.12
CA SER A 235 6.25 -9.64 -8.08
C SER A 235 5.24 -9.71 -6.92
N PRO A 236 5.41 -10.60 -5.93
CA PRO A 236 4.54 -10.61 -4.75
C PRO A 236 4.44 -9.26 -4.04
N TYR A 237 5.53 -8.47 -4.03
CA TYR A 237 5.56 -7.11 -3.48
C TYR A 237 4.55 -6.18 -4.16
N MET A 238 4.58 -6.12 -5.49
CA MET A 238 3.70 -5.22 -6.27
C MET A 238 2.31 -5.81 -6.54
N GLU A 239 2.13 -7.12 -6.40
CA GLU A 239 0.84 -7.79 -6.59
C GLU A 239 -0.24 -7.25 -5.63
N LYS A 240 0.13 -6.82 -4.43
CA LYS A 240 -0.78 -6.13 -3.50
C LYS A 240 -1.50 -4.97 -4.18
N TYR A 241 -0.76 -4.11 -4.88
CA TYR A 241 -1.31 -2.91 -5.53
C TYR A 241 -2.15 -3.27 -6.76
N VAL A 242 -1.77 -4.33 -7.48
CA VAL A 242 -2.58 -4.85 -8.59
C VAL A 242 -3.93 -5.35 -8.09
N LEU A 243 -3.93 -6.13 -7.00
CA LEU A 243 -5.16 -6.61 -6.38
C LEU A 243 -5.99 -5.46 -5.80
N GLU A 244 -5.36 -4.48 -5.14
CA GLU A 244 -6.03 -3.30 -4.61
C GLU A 244 -6.72 -2.48 -5.72
N ALA A 245 -6.03 -2.27 -6.84
CA ALA A 245 -6.58 -1.60 -8.01
C ALA A 245 -7.80 -2.35 -8.57
N LEU A 246 -7.76 -3.67 -8.65
CA LEU A 246 -8.91 -4.48 -9.08
C LEU A 246 -10.11 -4.31 -8.15
N PHE A 247 -9.91 -4.31 -6.83
CA PHE A 247 -10.99 -4.00 -5.88
C PHE A 247 -11.52 -2.58 -6.06
N GLN A 248 -10.63 -1.59 -6.27
CA GLN A 248 -11.04 -0.20 -6.50
C GLN A 248 -11.83 -0.03 -7.81
N MET A 249 -11.50 -0.80 -8.83
CA MET A 249 -12.22 -0.83 -10.11
C MET A 249 -13.48 -1.72 -10.08
N ASN A 250 -13.89 -2.20 -8.88
CA ASN A 250 -15.06 -3.04 -8.67
C ASN A 250 -15.00 -4.41 -9.41
N GLU A 251 -13.83 -5.02 -9.44
CA GLU A 251 -13.57 -6.36 -10.01
C GLU A 251 -13.21 -7.41 -8.90
N PRO A 252 -13.98 -7.51 -7.79
CA PRO A 252 -13.60 -8.34 -6.64
C PRO A 252 -13.52 -9.83 -6.97
N ALA A 253 -14.34 -10.32 -7.90
CA ALA A 253 -14.33 -11.73 -8.30
C ALA A 253 -13.01 -12.08 -9.00
N PHE A 254 -12.54 -11.21 -9.89
CA PHE A 254 -11.29 -11.41 -10.59
C PHE A 254 -10.08 -11.19 -9.66
N ALA A 255 -10.14 -10.19 -8.76
CA ALA A 255 -9.09 -9.98 -7.76
C ALA A 255 -8.86 -11.24 -6.91
N LEU A 256 -9.92 -11.88 -6.43
CA LEU A 256 -9.83 -13.11 -5.65
C LEU A 256 -9.30 -14.30 -6.47
N GLU A 257 -9.72 -14.42 -7.73
CA GLU A 257 -9.22 -15.47 -8.61
C GLU A 257 -7.73 -15.28 -8.92
N ARG A 258 -7.30 -14.05 -9.28
CA ARG A 258 -5.88 -13.71 -9.48
C ARG A 258 -5.06 -13.97 -8.21
N MET A 259 -5.54 -13.57 -7.05
CA MET A 259 -4.91 -13.85 -5.76
C MET A 259 -4.67 -15.35 -5.58
N LYS A 260 -5.70 -16.19 -5.75
CA LYS A 260 -5.58 -17.65 -5.63
C LYS A 260 -4.57 -18.23 -6.62
N GLN A 261 -4.63 -17.82 -7.88
CA GLN A 261 -3.74 -18.35 -8.92
C GLN A 261 -2.28 -17.95 -8.68
N ARG A 262 -2.03 -16.68 -8.35
CA ARG A 262 -0.66 -16.17 -8.16
C ARG A 262 0.02 -16.76 -6.93
N TYR A 263 -0.70 -16.92 -5.84
CA TYR A 263 -0.15 -17.41 -4.57
C TYR A 263 -0.23 -18.92 -4.41
N ALA A 264 -0.86 -19.67 -5.33
CA ALA A 264 -1.05 -21.13 -5.22
C ALA A 264 0.27 -21.88 -4.95
N LYS A 265 1.35 -21.54 -5.69
CA LYS A 265 2.66 -22.20 -5.53
C LYS A 265 3.23 -22.02 -4.11
N MET A 266 3.03 -20.86 -3.48
CA MET A 266 3.47 -20.62 -2.10
C MET A 266 2.60 -21.36 -1.09
N MET A 267 1.27 -21.35 -1.31
CA MET A 267 0.29 -21.92 -0.38
C MET A 267 0.31 -23.46 -0.38
N ASP A 268 0.60 -24.05 -1.52
CA ASP A 268 0.62 -25.51 -1.72
C ASP A 268 2.03 -26.10 -1.59
N TYR A 269 3.02 -25.31 -1.17
CA TYR A 269 4.40 -25.76 -1.06
C TYR A 269 4.57 -26.74 0.11
N PRO A 270 5.10 -27.98 -0.14
CA PRO A 270 5.03 -29.06 0.85
C PRO A 270 5.97 -28.86 2.06
N GLU A 271 7.11 -28.19 1.87
CA GLU A 271 8.14 -28.04 2.91
C GLU A 271 8.02 -26.75 3.73
N TYR A 272 7.37 -25.71 3.19
CA TYR A 272 7.32 -24.39 3.82
C TYR A 272 5.90 -23.86 3.93
N THR A 273 5.60 -23.26 5.07
CA THR A 273 4.31 -22.63 5.37
C THR A 273 4.42 -21.10 5.40
N THR A 274 5.47 -20.56 4.80
CA THR A 274 5.78 -19.12 4.76
C THR A 274 5.56 -18.57 3.36
N LEU A 275 5.48 -17.25 3.25
CA LEU A 275 5.47 -16.55 1.97
C LEU A 275 6.90 -16.31 1.51
N PHE A 276 7.13 -16.38 0.20
CA PHE A 276 8.44 -16.24 -0.44
C PHE A 276 8.65 -14.81 -0.95
N GLU A 277 9.90 -14.43 -1.18
CA GLU A 277 10.28 -13.15 -1.76
C GLU A 277 9.73 -12.99 -3.19
N GLY A 278 9.98 -13.97 -4.03
CA GLY A 278 9.49 -14.06 -5.41
C GLY A 278 8.38 -15.10 -5.56
N TRP A 279 7.97 -15.37 -6.81
CA TRP A 279 6.96 -16.39 -7.11
C TRP A 279 7.51 -17.83 -7.06
N GLY A 280 8.79 -18.02 -6.76
CA GLY A 280 9.47 -19.29 -6.64
C GLY A 280 10.57 -19.25 -5.59
N ILE A 281 11.33 -20.34 -5.48
CA ILE A 281 12.44 -20.51 -4.53
C ILE A 281 13.75 -20.69 -5.31
N GLY A 282 14.84 -20.15 -4.78
CA GLY A 282 16.18 -20.26 -5.38
C GLY A 282 16.20 -19.67 -6.79
N PRO A 283 16.75 -20.41 -7.80
CA PRO A 283 16.83 -19.92 -9.18
C PRO A 283 15.47 -19.61 -9.82
N ASP A 284 14.39 -20.22 -9.34
CA ASP A 284 13.02 -19.96 -9.81
C ASP A 284 12.39 -18.71 -9.17
N GLY A 285 13.04 -18.12 -8.17
CA GLY A 285 12.61 -16.91 -7.50
C GLY A 285 13.45 -15.72 -7.95
N PHE A 286 12.84 -14.68 -8.45
CA PHE A 286 13.53 -13.42 -8.67
C PHE A 286 14.05 -12.85 -7.35
N GLY A 287 15.19 -12.16 -7.40
CA GLY A 287 15.68 -11.39 -6.28
C GLY A 287 16.27 -12.18 -5.12
N GLY A 288 16.76 -13.38 -5.37
CA GLY A 288 17.44 -14.19 -4.35
C GLY A 288 16.58 -15.25 -3.69
N GLY A 289 15.25 -15.18 -3.86
CA GLY A 289 14.34 -16.28 -3.56
C GLY A 289 14.32 -16.74 -2.11
N THR A 290 14.31 -15.82 -1.14
CA THR A 290 14.15 -16.18 0.27
C THR A 290 12.77 -16.80 0.52
N ILE A 291 12.74 -17.77 1.46
CA ILE A 291 11.55 -18.59 1.74
C ILE A 291 10.65 -18.03 2.84
N ASN A 292 11.03 -16.91 3.42
CA ASN A 292 10.25 -16.20 4.43
C ASN A 292 10.43 -14.71 4.23
N HIS A 293 9.45 -14.08 3.56
CA HIS A 293 9.51 -12.67 3.18
C HIS A 293 8.13 -12.03 3.31
N ALA A 294 7.97 -11.19 4.32
CA ALA A 294 6.64 -10.72 4.69
C ALA A 294 6.04 -9.73 3.69
N TRP A 295 6.83 -9.03 2.89
CA TRP A 295 6.29 -8.12 1.87
C TRP A 295 5.26 -8.78 0.93
N SER A 296 5.27 -10.11 0.86
CA SER A 296 4.34 -10.91 0.04
C SER A 296 2.95 -11.09 0.69
N GLY A 297 2.76 -10.64 1.92
CA GLY A 297 1.52 -10.82 2.68
C GLY A 297 0.40 -9.82 2.33
N GLY A 298 0.55 -9.02 1.30
CA GLY A 298 -0.48 -8.06 0.84
C GLY A 298 -1.91 -8.60 0.75
N PRO A 299 -2.15 -9.88 0.37
CA PRO A 299 -3.48 -10.48 0.45
C PRO A 299 -4.14 -10.41 1.82
N LEU A 300 -3.40 -10.56 2.92
CA LEU A 300 -3.95 -10.46 4.28
C LEU A 300 -4.60 -9.10 4.52
N THR A 301 -3.90 -8.03 4.15
CA THR A 301 -4.42 -6.66 4.22
C THR A 301 -5.72 -6.53 3.43
N LEU A 302 -5.73 -6.99 2.19
CA LEU A 302 -6.86 -6.82 1.27
C LEU A 302 -8.07 -7.68 1.64
N LEU A 303 -7.88 -8.86 2.21
CA LEU A 303 -8.98 -9.69 2.71
C LEU A 303 -9.74 -8.98 3.84
N SER A 304 -9.04 -8.33 4.76
CA SER A 304 -9.67 -7.56 5.83
C SER A 304 -10.22 -6.22 5.32
N GLN A 305 -9.42 -5.49 4.53
CA GLN A 305 -9.72 -4.15 4.07
C GLN A 305 -10.78 -4.11 2.98
N LYS A 306 -10.71 -4.99 1.99
CA LYS A 306 -11.59 -4.97 0.82
C LYS A 306 -12.67 -6.06 0.86
N VAL A 307 -12.30 -7.31 1.17
CA VAL A 307 -13.29 -8.40 1.18
C VAL A 307 -14.26 -8.25 2.35
N CYS A 308 -13.76 -8.03 3.56
CA CYS A 308 -14.59 -7.72 4.74
C CYS A 308 -14.97 -6.23 4.82
N GLY A 309 -14.23 -5.36 4.11
CA GLY A 309 -14.58 -3.96 3.91
C GLY A 309 -14.21 -3.02 5.05
N ILE A 310 -13.32 -3.42 5.96
CA ILE A 310 -12.97 -2.64 7.16
C ILE A 310 -11.87 -1.64 6.80
N GLU A 311 -12.22 -0.35 6.69
CA GLU A 311 -11.24 0.70 6.41
C GLU A 311 -11.46 1.91 7.33
N PRO A 312 -10.40 2.50 7.94
CA PRO A 312 -10.55 3.72 8.71
C PRO A 312 -11.02 4.86 7.82
N THR A 313 -11.84 5.75 8.36
CA THR A 313 -12.27 7.01 7.74
C THR A 313 -11.80 8.22 8.54
N SER A 314 -11.18 7.98 9.70
CA SER A 314 -10.41 8.95 10.47
C SER A 314 -9.25 8.25 11.18
N PRO A 315 -8.21 9.00 11.61
CA PRO A 315 -7.06 8.41 12.28
C PRO A 315 -7.44 7.54 13.48
N GLY A 316 -6.80 6.38 13.60
CA GLY A 316 -6.95 5.45 14.71
C GLY A 316 -8.26 4.68 14.74
N PHE A 317 -9.01 4.59 13.63
CA PHE A 317 -10.33 3.95 13.59
C PHE A 317 -11.39 4.60 14.51
N ARG A 318 -11.23 5.86 14.88
CA ARG A 318 -12.29 6.60 15.59
C ARG A 318 -13.58 6.62 14.77
N SER A 319 -13.47 6.74 13.47
CA SER A 319 -14.51 6.39 12.52
C SER A 319 -13.95 5.47 11.45
N PHE A 320 -14.78 4.56 10.96
CA PHE A 320 -14.42 3.59 9.92
C PHE A 320 -15.63 3.24 9.06
N LYS A 321 -15.36 2.74 7.87
CA LYS A 321 -16.40 2.16 7.01
C LYS A 321 -16.31 0.64 7.00
N VAL A 322 -17.45 0.01 6.73
CA VAL A 322 -17.56 -1.40 6.38
C VAL A 322 -18.24 -1.48 5.01
N CYS A 323 -17.43 -1.73 3.96
CA CYS A 323 -17.87 -1.77 2.57
C CYS A 323 -17.41 -3.09 1.92
N PRO A 324 -18.09 -4.22 2.19
CA PRO A 324 -17.59 -5.54 1.80
C PRO A 324 -17.68 -5.81 0.31
N GLN A 325 -16.65 -6.40 -0.25
CA GLN A 325 -16.54 -6.83 -1.64
C GLN A 325 -16.21 -8.32 -1.71
N MET A 326 -17.16 -9.18 -1.39
CA MET A 326 -16.95 -10.64 -1.26
C MET A 326 -16.68 -11.38 -2.59
N GLY A 327 -16.84 -10.73 -3.75
CA GLY A 327 -16.68 -11.41 -5.04
C GLY A 327 -17.49 -12.71 -5.11
N THR A 328 -16.80 -13.83 -5.32
CA THR A 328 -17.38 -15.19 -5.40
C THR A 328 -17.50 -15.91 -4.06
N LEU A 329 -16.98 -15.34 -2.97
CA LEU A 329 -17.00 -15.98 -1.66
C LEU A 329 -18.41 -16.10 -1.09
N THR A 330 -18.64 -17.21 -0.40
CA THR A 330 -19.88 -17.48 0.32
C THR A 330 -19.83 -17.01 1.78
N GLU A 331 -18.64 -16.96 2.35
CA GLU A 331 -18.40 -16.52 3.72
C GLU A 331 -17.09 -15.72 3.78
N ALA A 332 -17.04 -14.72 4.65
CA ALA A 332 -15.82 -14.00 4.99
C ALA A 332 -15.96 -13.44 6.41
N SER A 333 -14.85 -13.39 7.13
CA SER A 333 -14.81 -12.74 8.45
C SER A 333 -13.45 -12.13 8.71
N ALA A 334 -13.44 -11.04 9.46
CA ALA A 334 -12.22 -10.40 9.92
C ALA A 334 -12.43 -9.80 11.32
N THR A 335 -11.35 -9.81 12.10
CA THR A 335 -11.26 -9.10 13.37
C THR A 335 -10.05 -8.17 13.28
N VAL A 336 -10.26 -6.89 13.59
CA VAL A 336 -9.21 -5.87 13.61
C VAL A 336 -9.10 -5.32 15.01
N ASP A 337 -7.92 -5.44 15.61
CA ASP A 337 -7.63 -4.86 16.91
C ASP A 337 -7.31 -3.37 16.77
N THR A 338 -8.00 -2.53 17.52
CA THR A 338 -7.77 -1.09 17.56
C THR A 338 -7.56 -0.62 19.00
N HIS A 339 -7.12 0.61 19.19
CA HIS A 339 -7.04 1.23 20.51
C HIS A 339 -8.40 1.38 21.22
N PHE A 340 -9.50 1.29 20.47
CA PHE A 340 -10.86 1.32 21.00
C PHE A 340 -11.43 -0.06 21.30
N GLY A 341 -10.71 -1.14 20.92
CA GLY A 341 -11.19 -2.52 21.00
C GLY A 341 -11.32 -3.17 19.63
N LYS A 342 -11.97 -4.33 19.59
CA LYS A 342 -12.07 -5.16 18.39
C LYS A 342 -13.21 -4.74 17.48
N ILE A 343 -12.89 -4.48 16.22
CA ILE A 343 -13.86 -4.43 15.13
C ILE A 343 -14.01 -5.85 14.61
N GLU A 344 -15.21 -6.40 14.61
CA GLU A 344 -15.48 -7.74 14.08
C GLU A 344 -16.53 -7.66 12.99
N VAL A 345 -16.21 -8.26 11.84
CA VAL A 345 -17.13 -8.39 10.70
C VAL A 345 -17.25 -9.86 10.34
N SER A 346 -18.48 -10.35 10.22
CA SER A 346 -18.77 -11.69 9.70
C SER A 346 -19.85 -11.59 8.63
N LEU A 347 -19.58 -12.16 7.46
CA LEU A 347 -20.40 -12.07 6.27
C LEU A 347 -20.79 -13.46 5.79
N LYS A 348 -22.06 -13.66 5.46
CA LYS A 348 -22.59 -14.91 4.92
C LYS A 348 -23.51 -14.63 3.73
N ARG A 349 -23.21 -15.22 2.59
CA ARG A 349 -24.07 -15.14 1.39
C ARG A 349 -25.17 -16.18 1.47
N LYS A 350 -26.42 -15.73 1.34
CA LYS A 350 -27.63 -16.56 1.23
C LYS A 350 -28.36 -16.23 -0.07
N GLY A 351 -28.07 -16.97 -1.12
CA GLY A 351 -28.54 -16.64 -2.45
C GLY A 351 -28.02 -15.28 -2.93
N LYS A 352 -28.92 -14.36 -3.24
CA LYS A 352 -28.57 -12.99 -3.64
C LYS A 352 -28.34 -12.02 -2.47
N LYS A 353 -28.62 -12.44 -1.23
CA LYS A 353 -28.47 -11.59 -0.04
C LYS A 353 -27.18 -11.89 0.68
N ILE A 354 -26.59 -10.87 1.30
CA ILE A 354 -25.49 -11.01 2.25
C ILE A 354 -26.02 -10.66 3.63
N GLN A 355 -25.89 -11.60 4.56
CA GLN A 355 -26.13 -11.37 5.98
C GLN A 355 -24.79 -10.94 6.60
N ALA A 356 -24.79 -9.84 7.35
CA ALA A 356 -23.62 -9.34 8.06
C ALA A 356 -23.89 -9.29 9.57
N THR A 357 -22.86 -9.62 10.33
CA THR A 357 -22.79 -9.34 11.77
C THR A 357 -21.59 -8.42 11.99
N LEU A 358 -21.81 -7.32 12.70
CA LEU A 358 -20.81 -6.30 12.96
C LEU A 358 -20.72 -6.01 14.46
N SER A 359 -19.50 -6.02 15.01
CA SER A 359 -19.17 -5.50 16.33
C SER A 359 -18.42 -4.19 16.19
N VAL A 360 -18.95 -3.13 16.80
CA VAL A 360 -18.40 -1.77 16.76
C VAL A 360 -17.91 -1.39 18.15
N PRO A 361 -16.61 -1.10 18.36
CA PRO A 361 -16.09 -0.72 19.67
C PRO A 361 -16.72 0.56 20.20
N GLU A 362 -16.82 0.64 21.52
CA GLU A 362 -17.29 1.86 22.19
C GLU A 362 -16.42 3.06 21.84
N GLY A 363 -17.02 4.24 21.70
CA GLY A 363 -16.32 5.48 21.34
C GLY A 363 -15.99 5.61 19.83
N THR A 364 -16.42 4.63 19.00
CA THR A 364 -16.20 4.67 17.55
C THR A 364 -17.51 4.79 16.77
N THR A 365 -17.41 5.13 15.49
CA THR A 365 -18.53 5.19 14.55
C THR A 365 -18.21 4.38 13.29
N ALA A 366 -19.09 3.46 12.92
CA ALA A 366 -19.02 2.71 11.68
C ALA A 366 -20.03 3.22 10.64
N GLU A 367 -19.61 3.42 9.40
CA GLU A 367 -20.49 3.61 8.26
C GLU A 367 -20.55 2.31 7.46
N VAL A 368 -21.72 1.68 7.37
CA VAL A 368 -21.91 0.47 6.56
C VAL A 368 -22.41 0.87 5.18
N ILE A 369 -21.67 0.47 4.16
CA ILE A 369 -21.95 0.78 2.76
C ILE A 369 -22.11 -0.54 2.00
N TRP A 370 -23.28 -0.77 1.42
CA TRP A 370 -23.51 -1.95 0.59
C TRP A 370 -23.21 -1.63 -0.88
N PRO A 371 -22.28 -2.33 -1.54
CA PRO A 371 -21.91 -2.02 -2.93
C PRO A 371 -23.08 -2.10 -3.95
N MET A 372 -24.12 -2.86 -3.60
CA MET A 372 -25.28 -3.10 -4.47
C MET A 372 -26.56 -2.38 -4.01
N ALA A 373 -26.50 -1.58 -2.94
CA ALA A 373 -27.65 -0.87 -2.41
C ALA A 373 -27.30 0.57 -2.05
N PRO A 374 -28.16 1.56 -2.31
CA PRO A 374 -27.88 2.96 -1.99
C PRO A 374 -27.96 3.29 -0.48
N ALA A 375 -28.16 2.27 0.35
CA ALA A 375 -28.32 2.47 1.80
C ALA A 375 -26.97 2.59 2.51
N ARG A 376 -26.76 3.73 3.18
CA ARG A 376 -25.70 3.95 4.16
C ARG A 376 -26.31 3.88 5.56
N ILE A 377 -25.74 3.07 6.42
CA ILE A 377 -26.18 2.92 7.81
C ILE A 377 -25.04 3.36 8.72
N SER A 378 -25.27 4.38 9.54
CA SER A 378 -24.32 4.81 10.57
C SER A 378 -24.62 4.09 11.88
N ILE A 379 -23.57 3.49 12.49
CA ILE A 379 -23.66 2.76 13.75
C ILE A 379 -22.66 3.38 14.72
N ARG A 380 -23.15 3.86 15.87
CA ARG A 380 -22.29 4.28 16.98
C ARG A 380 -22.05 3.11 17.93
N GLY A 381 -20.83 2.99 18.45
CA GLY A 381 -20.35 1.85 19.21
C GLY A 381 -21.11 1.52 20.49
N ALA A 382 -20.92 0.28 20.88
CA ALA A 382 -21.49 -0.63 21.88
C ALA A 382 -22.61 -1.55 21.37
N ILE A 383 -22.69 -1.88 20.07
CA ILE A 383 -23.79 -2.72 19.56
C ILE A 383 -23.24 -3.82 18.65
N ARG A 384 -23.56 -5.08 19.01
CA ARG A 384 -23.52 -6.19 18.07
C ARG A 384 -24.85 -6.17 17.28
N ARG A 385 -24.78 -5.89 15.96
CA ARG A 385 -25.96 -5.89 15.09
C ARG A 385 -25.88 -6.99 14.05
N ASN A 386 -26.98 -7.70 13.86
CA ASN A 386 -27.23 -8.56 12.72
C ASN A 386 -27.96 -7.74 11.65
N MET A 387 -27.43 -7.72 10.42
CA MET A 387 -27.99 -7.02 9.26
C MET A 387 -28.20 -7.97 8.09
#